data_d82c8cd3c7f5a42c5ee9b62e6e4e2b99
#
_entry.id   d82c8cd3c7f5a42c5ee9b62e6e4e2b99
#
_cell.length_a   1.000
_cell.length_b   1.000
_cell.length_c   1.000
_cell.angle_alpha   90.00
_cell.angle_beta   90.00
_cell.angle_gamma   90.00
#
_symmetry.space_group_name_H-M   'P 1'
#
loop_
_entity.id
_entity.type
_entity.pdbx_description
1 polymer ?
#
loop_
_entity_poly.entity_id
_entity_poly.type
_entity_poly.pdbx_seq_one_letter_code
_entity_poly.pdbx_strand_id
1 'polypeptide(L)'
;MTSYKMSLKPIVSIRYMSVGWVGVKYLKKGDKLIIYRTNDYKGSAAYRSVCTSVCTVCGVKTITDFADEDAFVKYTNRYSVFSEKELRGWYRTKNYFTVVKMVYNIAFTKKVINMVMKEQVGLNPKYWGFFKLTDAQFDKLLELGEIDERYIID
;
A
#
# COMPACT_ATOMS: atom_id res chain seq x y z
N MET A 1 14.98 8.31 -2.12
CA MET A 1 13.71 7.59 -2.42
C MET A 1 13.57 6.42 -1.47
N THR A 2 12.44 6.26 -0.85
CA THR A 2 12.16 5.15 0.06
C THR A 2 11.07 4.25 -0.53
N SER A 3 11.26 2.95 -0.45
CA SER A 3 10.32 1.98 -0.98
C SER A 3 9.73 1.13 0.14
N TYR A 4 8.43 0.91 0.07
CA TYR A 4 7.67 0.15 1.05
C TYR A 4 6.82 -0.91 0.37
N LYS A 5 6.56 -1.99 1.08
CA LYS A 5 5.56 -2.97 0.69
C LYS A 5 4.36 -2.88 1.60
N MET A 6 3.19 -2.89 1.01
CA MET A 6 1.93 -2.76 1.74
C MET A 6 0.98 -3.90 1.40
N SER A 7 0.34 -4.44 2.43
CA SER A 7 -0.74 -5.40 2.29
C SER A 7 -2.08 -4.68 2.29
N LEU A 8 -2.64 -4.43 1.12
CA LEU A 8 -3.89 -3.70 0.95
C LEU A 8 -4.75 -4.28 -0.16
N LYS A 9 -6.06 -4.12 -0.04
CA LYS A 9 -6.95 -4.31 -1.19
C LYS A 9 -6.66 -3.19 -2.20
N PRO A 10 -6.51 -3.48 -3.49
CA PRO A 10 -6.11 -2.47 -4.46
C PRO A 10 -7.18 -1.38 -4.63
N ILE A 11 -6.78 -0.15 -4.39
CA ILE A 11 -7.55 1.07 -4.70
C ILE A 11 -6.60 2.05 -5.38
N VAL A 12 -7.09 2.77 -6.36
CA VAL A 12 -6.24 3.48 -7.30
C VAL A 12 -5.60 4.75 -6.74
N SER A 13 -6.15 5.44 -5.78
CA SER A 13 -5.64 6.76 -5.40
C SER A 13 -5.56 7.09 -3.91
N ILE A 14 -6.45 6.59 -3.08
CA ILE A 14 -6.46 6.88 -1.63
C ILE A 14 -6.65 5.60 -0.85
N ARG A 15 -5.85 5.44 0.19
CA ARG A 15 -5.93 4.29 1.07
C ARG A 15 -6.04 4.70 2.52
N TYR A 16 -6.91 3.99 3.22
CA TYR A 16 -7.02 4.02 4.66
C TYR A 16 -6.09 2.94 5.26
N MET A 17 -5.36 3.32 6.28
CA MET A 17 -4.49 2.41 7.02
C MET A 17 -4.76 2.51 8.51
N SER A 18 -4.88 1.36 9.17
CA SER A 18 -5.14 1.32 10.60
C SER A 18 -3.88 1.57 11.44
N VAL A 19 -4.10 1.94 12.68
CA VAL A 19 -3.07 2.27 13.68
C VAL A 19 -2.02 1.18 13.89
N GLY A 20 -2.36 -0.07 13.66
CA GLY A 20 -1.45 -1.19 13.90
C GLY A 20 -0.28 -1.30 12.91
N TRP A 21 -0.24 -0.49 11.88
CA TRP A 21 0.82 -0.54 10.88
C TRP A 21 1.94 0.44 11.22
N VAL A 22 2.89 -0.07 11.98
CA VAL A 22 4.07 0.71 12.37
C VAL A 22 4.83 1.14 11.12
N GLY A 23 5.18 2.42 11.06
CA GLY A 23 5.97 3.00 9.98
C GLY A 23 5.19 3.70 8.89
N VAL A 24 3.88 3.46 8.74
CA VAL A 24 3.05 4.13 7.74
C VAL A 24 3.10 5.65 7.88
N LYS A 25 3.14 6.16 9.11
CA LYS A 25 3.24 7.59 9.41
C LYS A 25 4.54 8.24 8.91
N TYR A 26 5.55 7.44 8.58
CA TYR A 26 6.82 7.93 8.04
C TYR A 26 6.85 7.99 6.52
N LEU A 27 5.80 7.52 5.85
CA LEU A 27 5.64 7.71 4.42
C LEU A 27 5.60 9.19 4.07
N LYS A 28 6.20 9.53 2.95
CA LYS A 28 6.22 10.90 2.44
C LYS A 28 6.04 10.89 0.92
N LYS A 29 5.70 12.06 0.39
CA LYS A 29 5.59 12.26 -1.05
C LYS A 29 6.85 11.78 -1.78
N GLY A 30 6.67 11.02 -2.84
CA GLY A 30 7.75 10.45 -3.64
C GLY A 30 8.13 9.01 -3.26
N ASP A 31 7.73 8.54 -2.09
CA ASP A 31 7.98 7.15 -1.70
C ASP A 31 7.25 6.19 -2.64
N LYS A 32 7.86 5.05 -2.90
CA LYS A 32 7.28 4.00 -3.75
C LYS A 32 6.66 2.92 -2.88
N LEU A 33 5.51 2.43 -3.32
CA LEU A 33 4.78 1.36 -2.65
C LEU A 33 4.59 0.19 -3.61
N ILE A 34 4.96 -0.99 -3.16
CA ILE A 34 4.55 -2.22 -3.82
C ILE A 34 3.31 -2.73 -3.11
N ILE A 35 2.21 -2.81 -3.83
CA ILE A 35 0.94 -3.29 -3.30
C ILE A 35 0.95 -4.81 -3.32
N TYR A 36 0.56 -5.39 -2.21
CA TYR A 36 0.55 -6.81 -1.98
C TYR A 36 -0.85 -7.25 -1.55
N ARG A 37 -1.40 -8.20 -2.29
CA ARG A 37 -2.68 -8.81 -1.94
C ARG A 37 -2.45 -9.95 -0.98
N THR A 38 -3.11 -9.92 0.15
CA THR A 38 -3.06 -10.99 1.13
C THR A 38 -3.78 -12.25 0.62
N ASN A 39 -3.60 -13.36 1.33
CA ASN A 39 -4.26 -14.62 1.05
C ASN A 39 -5.78 -14.47 0.98
N ASP A 40 -6.39 -15.06 -0.04
CA ASP A 40 -7.85 -15.12 -0.23
C ASP A 40 -8.51 -16.32 0.47
N TYR A 41 -7.73 -17.04 1.28
CA TYR A 41 -8.14 -18.25 2.02
C TYR A 41 -8.55 -19.45 1.15
N LYS A 42 -8.29 -19.40 -0.15
CA LYS A 42 -8.50 -20.54 -1.08
C LYS A 42 -7.30 -21.47 -1.15
N GLY A 43 -6.27 -21.21 -0.38
CA GLY A 43 -5.04 -22.00 -0.35
C GLY A 43 -4.00 -21.39 0.57
N SER A 44 -2.77 -21.88 0.49
CA SER A 44 -1.65 -21.38 1.28
C SER A 44 -1.28 -19.95 0.92
N ALA A 45 -0.99 -19.12 1.94
CA ALA A 45 -0.48 -17.76 1.75
C ALA A 45 0.79 -17.71 0.90
N ALA A 46 1.64 -18.74 0.97
CA ALA A 46 2.86 -18.85 0.17
C ALA A 46 2.60 -18.76 -1.34
N TYR A 47 1.46 -19.26 -1.80
CA TYR A 47 1.08 -19.30 -3.21
C TYR A 47 0.00 -18.32 -3.59
N ARG A 48 -0.81 -17.85 -2.64
CA ARG A 48 -2.00 -17.01 -2.90
C ARG A 48 -1.79 -15.53 -2.62
N SER A 49 -0.80 -15.21 -1.79
CA SER A 49 -0.42 -13.83 -1.54
C SER A 49 0.54 -13.36 -2.63
N VAL A 50 0.27 -12.21 -3.23
CA VAL A 50 0.95 -11.79 -4.47
C VAL A 50 1.13 -10.27 -4.55
N CYS A 51 2.27 -9.83 -5.09
CA CYS A 51 2.48 -8.44 -5.48
C CYS A 51 1.62 -8.12 -6.70
N THR A 52 0.89 -7.01 -6.66
CA THR A 52 -0.08 -6.63 -7.69
C THR A 52 0.32 -5.41 -8.50
N SER A 53 0.92 -4.42 -7.88
CA SER A 53 1.19 -3.13 -8.53
C SER A 53 2.24 -2.30 -7.81
N VAL A 54 2.74 -1.31 -8.51
CA VAL A 54 3.62 -0.27 -7.97
C VAL A 54 2.90 1.06 -8.00
N CYS A 55 2.95 1.78 -6.87
CA CYS A 55 2.34 3.09 -6.69
C CYS A 55 3.37 4.09 -6.18
N THR A 56 3.12 5.38 -6.42
CA THR A 56 3.92 6.47 -5.85
C THR A 56 3.07 7.27 -4.87
N VAL A 57 3.61 7.52 -3.69
CA VAL A 57 2.94 8.34 -2.66
C VAL A 57 2.89 9.79 -3.12
N CYS A 58 1.69 10.38 -3.13
CA CYS A 58 1.46 11.79 -3.45
C CYS A 58 1.24 12.64 -2.21
N GLY A 59 0.82 12.05 -1.11
CA GLY A 59 0.60 12.76 0.14
C GLY A 59 0.16 11.81 1.25
N VAL A 60 0.40 12.23 2.48
CA VAL A 60 0.05 11.46 3.68
C VAL A 60 -0.63 12.42 4.65
N LYS A 61 -1.78 12.02 5.16
CA LYS A 61 -2.54 12.78 6.17
C LYS A 61 -2.97 11.89 7.31
N THR A 62 -3.01 12.46 8.50
CA THR A 62 -3.60 11.83 9.69
C THR A 62 -4.96 12.45 9.98
N ILE A 63 -5.71 11.88 10.92
CA ILE A 63 -7.02 12.40 11.30
C ILE A 63 -6.97 13.86 11.73
N THR A 64 -5.88 14.27 12.38
CA THR A 64 -5.69 15.64 12.88
C THR A 64 -5.46 16.67 11.76
N ASP A 65 -5.15 16.23 10.55
CA ASP A 65 -4.96 17.09 9.39
C ASP A 65 -6.29 17.55 8.77
N PHE A 66 -7.41 16.97 9.18
CA PHE A 66 -8.74 17.34 8.71
C PHE A 66 -9.44 18.22 9.74
N ALA A 67 -10.08 19.27 9.25
CA ALA A 67 -10.82 20.18 10.13
C ALA A 67 -12.00 19.51 10.83
N ASP A 68 -12.69 18.62 10.11
CA ASP A 68 -13.87 17.86 10.59
C ASP A 68 -14.11 16.62 9.74
N GLU A 69 -15.17 15.88 10.08
CA GLU A 69 -15.61 14.68 9.37
C GLU A 69 -15.92 14.96 7.89
N ASP A 70 -16.58 16.08 7.59
CA ASP A 70 -16.93 16.43 6.22
C ASP A 70 -15.70 16.71 5.37
N ALA A 71 -14.70 17.38 5.92
CA ALA A 71 -13.41 17.60 5.25
C ALA A 71 -12.71 16.27 4.95
N PHE A 72 -12.72 15.33 5.89
CA PHE A 72 -12.18 13.99 5.69
C PHE A 72 -12.91 13.24 4.58
N VAL A 73 -14.23 13.21 4.62
CA VAL A 73 -15.04 12.53 3.61
C VAL A 73 -14.86 13.15 2.23
N LYS A 74 -14.86 14.47 2.13
CA LYS A 74 -14.63 15.18 0.87
C LYS A 74 -13.25 14.83 0.26
N TYR A 75 -12.24 14.73 1.10
CA TYR A 75 -10.88 14.37 0.64
C TYR A 75 -10.79 12.91 0.19
N THR A 76 -11.43 11.99 0.89
CA THR A 76 -11.27 10.54 0.68
C THR A 76 -12.29 9.94 -0.28
N ASN A 77 -13.53 10.43 -0.32
CA ASN A 77 -14.64 9.82 -1.04
C ASN A 77 -14.39 9.76 -2.56
N ARG A 78 -13.81 10.80 -3.11
CA ARG A 78 -13.58 10.93 -4.56
C ARG A 78 -12.71 9.82 -5.15
N TYR A 79 -11.75 9.31 -4.37
CA TYR A 79 -10.73 8.37 -4.86
C TYR A 79 -10.73 7.05 -4.09
N SER A 80 -11.68 6.86 -3.20
CA SER A 80 -11.78 5.66 -2.38
C SER A 80 -12.84 4.71 -2.92
N VAL A 81 -12.61 3.41 -2.76
CA VAL A 81 -13.64 2.39 -3.03
C VAL A 81 -14.64 2.25 -1.89
N PHE A 82 -14.37 2.94 -0.78
CA PHE A 82 -15.23 2.88 0.40
C PHE A 82 -16.41 3.83 0.26
N SER A 83 -17.59 3.41 0.74
CA SER A 83 -18.77 4.25 0.74
C SER A 83 -18.61 5.41 1.73
N GLU A 84 -19.39 6.47 1.51
CA GLU A 84 -19.43 7.61 2.44
C GLU A 84 -19.76 7.17 3.85
N LYS A 85 -20.70 6.22 4.00
CA LYS A 85 -21.09 5.66 5.30
C LYS A 85 -19.91 4.98 6.00
N GLU A 86 -19.13 4.20 5.29
CA GLU A 86 -17.93 3.55 5.84
C GLU A 86 -16.87 4.57 6.26
N LEU A 87 -16.62 5.57 5.42
CA LEU A 87 -15.66 6.64 5.71
C LEU A 87 -16.07 7.43 6.97
N ARG A 88 -17.33 7.80 7.08
CA ARG A 88 -17.85 8.49 8.26
C ARG A 88 -17.75 7.64 9.52
N GLY A 89 -18.05 6.35 9.40
CA GLY A 89 -17.91 5.40 10.50
C GLY A 89 -16.46 5.32 11.00
N TRP A 90 -15.51 5.27 10.10
CA TRP A 90 -14.09 5.24 10.46
C TRP A 90 -13.62 6.52 11.12
N TYR A 91 -14.02 7.67 10.63
CA TYR A 91 -13.69 8.95 11.25
C TYR A 91 -14.18 9.01 12.70
N ARG A 92 -15.38 8.50 12.97
CA ARG A 92 -15.98 8.53 14.30
C ARG A 92 -15.40 7.51 15.27
N THR A 93 -15.01 6.33 14.78
CA THR A 93 -14.64 5.19 15.63
C THR A 93 -13.15 4.94 15.74
N LYS A 94 -12.37 5.42 14.82
CA LYS A 94 -10.91 5.20 14.78
C LYS A 94 -10.17 6.51 14.93
N ASN A 95 -9.77 6.79 16.17
CA ASN A 95 -9.08 8.03 16.53
C ASN A 95 -7.71 8.19 15.88
N TYR A 96 -7.11 7.09 15.41
CA TYR A 96 -5.77 7.09 14.82
C TYR A 96 -5.78 6.33 13.52
N PHE A 97 -5.76 7.03 12.41
CA PHE A 97 -5.56 6.43 11.10
C PHE A 97 -4.69 7.34 10.23
N THR A 98 -4.11 6.75 9.20
CA THR A 98 -3.32 7.45 8.20
C THR A 98 -3.97 7.27 6.84
N VAL A 99 -4.17 8.38 6.13
CA VAL A 99 -4.66 8.38 4.75
C VAL A 99 -3.46 8.59 3.84
N VAL A 100 -3.23 7.64 2.96
CA VAL A 100 -2.15 7.71 1.97
C VAL A 100 -2.77 7.93 0.60
N LYS A 101 -2.49 9.08 0.01
CA LYS A 101 -2.84 9.37 -1.38
C LYS A 101 -1.72 8.85 -2.27
N MET A 102 -2.05 8.06 -3.26
CA MET A 102 -1.06 7.45 -4.14
C MET A 102 -1.51 7.43 -5.59
N VAL A 103 -0.56 7.49 -6.49
CA VAL A 103 -0.78 7.28 -7.92
C VAL A 103 -0.41 5.84 -8.25
N TYR A 104 -1.32 5.16 -8.93
CA TYR A 104 -1.06 3.86 -9.52
C TYR A 104 -0.18 4.04 -10.76
N ASN A 105 0.97 3.40 -10.78
CA ASN A 105 1.90 3.48 -11.90
C ASN A 105 1.74 2.33 -12.88
N ILE A 106 1.85 1.09 -12.39
CA ILE A 106 1.86 -0.09 -13.24
C ILE A 106 1.54 -1.35 -12.45
N ALA A 107 0.83 -2.28 -13.09
CA ALA A 107 0.62 -3.62 -12.56
C ALA A 107 1.86 -4.50 -12.77
N PHE A 108 2.04 -5.48 -11.89
CA PHE A 108 3.03 -6.53 -12.10
C PHE A 108 2.64 -7.35 -13.34
N THR A 109 3.54 -7.42 -14.31
CA THR A 109 3.35 -8.23 -15.52
C THR A 109 3.40 -9.71 -15.17
N LYS A 110 4.36 -10.10 -14.32
CA LYS A 110 4.50 -11.45 -13.81
C LYS A 110 4.17 -11.48 -12.32
N LYS A 111 3.37 -12.46 -11.91
CA LYS A 111 3.02 -12.64 -10.49
C LYS A 111 4.25 -12.95 -9.65
N VAL A 112 4.42 -12.22 -8.56
CA VAL A 112 5.46 -12.47 -7.56
C VAL A 112 4.75 -12.89 -6.28
N ILE A 113 4.69 -14.19 -6.04
CA ILE A 113 4.00 -14.77 -4.88
C ILE A 113 4.85 -14.68 -3.62
N ASN A 114 4.24 -14.86 -2.46
CA ASN A 114 4.90 -14.77 -1.17
C ASN A 114 6.12 -15.70 -1.06
N MET A 115 6.01 -16.94 -1.53
CA MET A 115 7.12 -17.89 -1.52
C MET A 115 8.33 -17.37 -2.31
N VAL A 116 8.11 -16.79 -3.49
CA VAL A 116 9.18 -16.20 -4.32
C VAL A 116 9.82 -15.00 -3.61
N MET A 117 9.01 -14.18 -2.95
CA MET A 117 9.53 -13.06 -2.15
C MET A 117 10.46 -13.52 -1.02
N LYS A 118 10.12 -14.62 -0.35
CA LYS A 118 10.96 -15.20 0.69
C LYS A 118 12.24 -15.82 0.12
N GLU A 119 12.12 -16.65 -0.89
CA GLU A 119 13.23 -17.45 -1.43
C GLU A 119 14.18 -16.66 -2.32
N GLN A 120 13.65 -15.79 -3.19
CA GLN A 120 14.45 -15.09 -4.19
C GLN A 120 14.79 -13.65 -3.81
N VAL A 121 13.98 -12.99 -3.00
CA VAL A 121 14.23 -11.62 -2.53
C VAL A 121 14.77 -11.59 -1.11
N GLY A 122 14.60 -12.67 -0.37
CA GLY A 122 15.06 -12.77 1.02
C GLY A 122 14.20 -12.00 2.02
N LEU A 123 12.92 -11.79 1.72
CA LEU A 123 12.00 -11.08 2.60
C LEU A 123 11.52 -11.99 3.72
N ASN A 124 11.74 -11.55 4.95
CA ASN A 124 11.26 -12.27 6.14
C ASN A 124 10.84 -11.29 7.24
N PRO A 125 9.86 -10.40 6.98
CA PRO A 125 9.42 -9.46 7.99
C PRO A 125 8.64 -10.16 9.10
N LYS A 126 8.68 -9.59 10.31
CA LYS A 126 7.85 -10.06 11.43
C LYS A 126 6.36 -9.86 11.15
N TYR A 127 6.02 -8.84 10.36
CA TYR A 127 4.65 -8.51 10.00
C TYR A 127 4.55 -8.15 8.52
N TRP A 128 3.73 -8.90 7.79
CA TRP A 128 3.58 -8.74 6.33
C TRP A 128 2.63 -7.61 5.92
N GLY A 129 1.99 -6.94 6.86
CA GLY A 129 1.04 -5.86 6.56
C GLY A 129 1.70 -4.62 5.96
N PHE A 130 2.83 -4.22 6.52
CA PHE A 130 3.59 -3.08 6.04
C PHE A 130 5.03 -3.17 6.51
N PHE A 131 5.98 -3.03 5.60
CA PHE A 131 7.40 -2.99 5.95
C PHE A 131 8.23 -2.32 4.85
N LYS A 132 9.39 -1.81 5.26
CA LYS A 132 10.32 -1.15 4.38
C LYS A 132 11.16 -2.16 3.60
N LEU A 133 11.38 -1.85 2.32
CA LEU A 133 12.30 -2.59 1.46
C LEU A 133 13.63 -1.85 1.36
N THR A 134 14.71 -2.59 1.20
CA THR A 134 15.96 -2.02 0.72
C THR A 134 15.84 -1.71 -0.77
N ASP A 135 16.71 -0.85 -1.30
CA ASP A 135 16.73 -0.55 -2.73
C ASP A 135 16.97 -1.82 -3.56
N ALA A 136 17.87 -2.68 -3.13
CA ALA A 136 18.14 -3.95 -3.79
C ALA A 136 16.91 -4.88 -3.81
N GLN A 137 16.17 -4.95 -2.72
CA GLN A 137 14.93 -5.75 -2.65
C GLN A 137 13.85 -5.18 -3.56
N PHE A 138 13.71 -3.87 -3.59
CA PHE A 138 12.77 -3.20 -4.49
C PHE A 138 13.10 -3.50 -5.94
N ASP A 139 14.36 -3.32 -6.35
CA ASP A 139 14.82 -3.57 -7.71
C ASP A 139 14.61 -5.05 -8.09
N LYS A 140 14.87 -5.97 -7.18
CA LYS A 140 14.67 -7.40 -7.43
C LYS A 140 13.19 -7.73 -7.63
N LEU A 141 12.30 -7.12 -6.88
CA LEU A 141 10.85 -7.30 -7.07
C LEU A 141 10.38 -6.77 -8.42
N LEU A 142 10.90 -5.61 -8.86
CA LEU A 142 10.59 -5.08 -10.18
C LEU A 142 11.09 -6.00 -11.31
N GLU A 143 12.30 -6.53 -11.16
CA GLU A 143 12.86 -7.50 -12.11
C GLU A 143 12.01 -8.76 -12.20
N LEU A 144 11.67 -9.37 -11.07
CA LEU A 144 10.85 -10.57 -11.01
C LEU A 144 9.43 -10.35 -11.54
N GLY A 145 8.87 -9.17 -11.32
CA GLY A 145 7.55 -8.77 -11.81
C GLY A 145 7.54 -8.33 -13.27
N GLU A 146 8.71 -8.26 -13.90
CA GLU A 146 8.87 -7.74 -15.28
C GLU A 146 8.26 -6.35 -15.42
N ILE A 147 8.60 -5.46 -14.48
CA ILE A 147 8.12 -4.08 -14.43
C ILE A 147 9.02 -3.18 -15.29
N ASP A 148 8.41 -2.41 -16.17
CA ASP A 148 9.08 -1.32 -16.87
C ASP A 148 9.14 -0.08 -15.96
N GLU A 149 10.33 0.22 -15.45
CA GLU A 149 10.57 1.33 -14.51
C GLU A 149 10.22 2.71 -15.08
N ARG A 150 10.13 2.85 -16.41
CA ARG A 150 9.75 4.12 -17.06
C ARG A 150 8.33 4.56 -16.70
N TYR A 151 7.47 3.64 -16.28
CA TYR A 151 6.11 3.94 -15.85
C TYR A 151 6.00 4.36 -14.38
N ILE A 152 7.09 4.26 -13.62
CA ILE A 152 7.10 4.66 -12.21
C ILE A 152 7.49 6.12 -12.13
N ILE A 153 6.58 6.96 -11.66
CA ILE A 153 6.84 8.39 -11.47
C ILE A 153 7.52 8.68 -10.13
N ASP A 154 8.23 9.76 -10.07
CA ASP A 154 8.86 10.26 -8.84
C ASP A 154 7.89 11.07 -7.96
#